data_5f15a4277a7dc942a9eefdded305ae14
#
_entry.id   5f15a4277a7dc942a9eefdded305ae14
#
_cell.length_a   1.000
_cell.length_b   1.000
_cell.length_c   1.000
_cell.angle_alpha   90.00
_cell.angle_beta   90.00
_cell.angle_gamma   90.00
#
_symmetry.space_group_name_H-M   'P 1'
#
loop_
_entity.id
_entity.type
_entity.pdbx_description
1 polymer ?
#
loop_
_entity_poly.entity_id
_entity_poly.type
_entity_poly.pdbx_seq_one_letter_code
_entity_poly.pdbx_strand_id
1 'polypeptide(L)'
;MIRNLLLAILVLALLIELALTGGAFFARELTLQQFGVTLTSDTSFLGYVVAWLLFFVSLVCGLALWQVWQRQPGYATLCYLLGFWWIGIGIGIYVAFGKPDNLVLDSLKGLLIVILTSRSNRHE
;
A
#
# COMPACT_ATOMS: atom_id res chain seq x y z
N MET A 1 -13.52 18.31 4.88
CA MET A 1 -13.14 17.46 6.01
C MET A 1 -12.82 16.04 5.58
N ILE A 2 -13.70 15.36 4.86
CA ILE A 2 -13.47 13.99 4.37
C ILE A 2 -12.25 13.95 3.43
N ARG A 3 -12.14 14.92 2.54
CA ARG A 3 -10.98 15.03 1.64
C ARG A 3 -9.67 15.16 2.42
N ASN A 4 -9.66 15.94 3.51
CA ASN A 4 -8.46 16.12 4.32
C ASN A 4 -8.08 14.81 5.04
N LEU A 5 -9.06 14.04 5.50
CA LEU A 5 -8.81 12.73 6.09
C LEU A 5 -8.25 11.77 5.03
N LEU A 6 -8.80 11.78 3.82
CA LEU A 6 -8.30 10.95 2.72
C LEU A 6 -6.87 11.34 2.37
N LEU A 7 -6.56 12.63 2.30
CA LEU A 7 -5.19 13.10 2.07
C LEU A 7 -4.24 12.64 3.16
N ALA A 8 -4.66 12.72 4.43
CA ALA A 8 -3.82 12.29 5.55
C ALA A 8 -3.52 10.79 5.49
N ILE A 9 -4.52 9.97 5.19
CA ILE A 9 -4.34 8.52 5.06
C ILE A 9 -3.42 8.20 3.88
N LEU A 10 -3.59 8.88 2.74
CA LEU A 10 -2.74 8.66 1.56
C LEU A 10 -1.28 9.07 1.83
N VAL A 11 -1.05 10.18 2.52
CA VAL A 11 0.31 10.60 2.91
C VAL A 11 0.94 9.56 3.82
N LEU A 12 0.21 9.10 4.83
CA LEU A 12 0.71 8.08 5.75
C LEU A 12 1.02 6.78 4.99
N ALA A 13 0.11 6.35 4.11
CA ALA A 13 0.31 5.16 3.29
C ALA A 13 1.54 5.31 2.39
N LEU A 14 1.72 6.46 1.77
CA LEU A 14 2.88 6.73 0.90
C LEU A 14 4.19 6.65 1.70
N LEU A 15 4.24 7.25 2.89
CA LEU A 15 5.43 7.21 3.73
C LEU A 15 5.78 5.77 4.13
N ILE A 16 4.78 4.97 4.51
CA ILE A 16 4.97 3.57 4.85
C ILE A 16 5.49 2.79 3.64
N GLU A 17 4.88 2.97 2.47
CA GLU A 17 5.28 2.27 1.25
C GLU A 17 6.68 2.65 0.80
N LEU A 18 7.06 3.92 0.91
CA LEU A 18 8.42 4.36 0.60
C LEU A 18 9.45 3.77 1.56
N ALA A 19 9.11 3.68 2.84
CA ALA A 19 9.98 3.02 3.83
C ALA A 19 10.17 1.54 3.51
N LEU A 20 9.08 0.84 3.17
CA LEU A 20 9.14 -0.57 2.80
C LEU A 20 9.90 -0.77 1.49
N THR A 21 9.73 0.12 0.52
CA THR A 21 10.46 0.08 -0.74
C THR A 21 11.96 0.24 -0.50
N GLY A 22 12.35 1.21 0.33
CA GLY A 22 13.76 1.39 0.70
C GLY A 22 14.33 0.17 1.38
N GLY A 23 13.57 -0.41 2.32
CA GLY A 23 13.99 -1.65 2.98
C GLY A 23 14.14 -2.81 2.01
N ALA A 24 13.21 -2.96 1.07
CA ALA A 24 13.26 -4.04 0.09
C ALA A 24 14.45 -3.91 -0.86
N PHE A 25 14.86 -2.70 -1.24
CA PHE A 25 16.01 -2.49 -2.12
C PHE A 25 17.35 -2.53 -1.37
N PHE A 26 17.42 -1.95 -0.17
CA PHE A 26 18.69 -1.75 0.53
C PHE A 26 18.91 -2.70 1.70
N ALA A 27 17.85 -3.27 2.28
CA ALA A 27 17.92 -4.21 3.39
C ALA A 27 17.01 -5.41 3.12
N ARG A 28 17.13 -6.00 1.93
CA ARG A 28 16.25 -7.06 1.44
C ARG A 28 16.21 -8.26 2.38
N GLU A 29 17.38 -8.67 2.88
CA GLU A 29 17.47 -9.82 3.79
C GLU A 29 16.65 -9.58 5.06
N LEU A 30 16.78 -8.41 5.69
CA LEU A 30 16.02 -8.06 6.88
C LEU A 30 14.52 -8.00 6.59
N THR A 31 14.15 -7.46 5.44
CA THR A 31 12.75 -7.37 5.03
C THR A 31 12.15 -8.76 4.86
N LEU A 32 12.86 -9.67 4.21
CA LEU A 32 12.37 -11.05 4.01
C LEU A 32 12.32 -11.83 5.32
N GLN A 33 13.26 -11.59 6.24
CA GLN A 33 13.28 -12.28 7.54
C GLN A 33 12.03 -12.00 8.36
N GLN A 34 11.41 -10.84 8.19
CA GLN A 34 10.16 -10.52 8.88
C GLN A 34 9.03 -11.48 8.52
N PHE A 35 9.11 -12.09 7.34
CA PHE A 35 8.13 -13.07 6.87
C PHE A 35 8.61 -14.51 7.01
N GLY A 36 9.76 -14.72 7.67
CA GLY A 36 10.34 -16.05 7.81
C GLY A 36 10.95 -16.60 6.53
N VAL A 37 11.24 -15.73 5.56
CA VAL A 37 11.83 -16.12 4.28
C VAL A 37 13.33 -15.93 4.34
N THR A 38 14.09 -16.99 4.02
CA THR A 38 15.55 -16.93 3.94
C THR A 38 15.97 -16.47 2.54
N LEU A 39 16.92 -15.53 2.47
CA LEU A 39 17.44 -15.07 1.20
C LEU A 39 18.36 -16.12 0.60
N THR A 40 17.91 -16.75 -0.48
CA THR A 40 18.66 -17.74 -1.26
C THR A 40 18.72 -17.28 -2.71
N SER A 41 19.43 -18.04 -3.57
CA SER A 41 19.45 -17.75 -5.01
C SER A 41 18.04 -17.82 -5.61
N ASP A 42 17.19 -18.70 -5.11
CA ASP A 42 15.82 -18.86 -5.61
C ASP A 42 14.90 -17.75 -5.13
N THR A 43 15.05 -17.30 -3.88
CA THR A 43 14.20 -16.24 -3.32
C THR A 43 14.70 -14.85 -3.63
N SER A 44 15.96 -14.68 -4.06
CA SER A 44 16.53 -13.38 -4.39
C SER A 44 15.78 -12.69 -5.53
N PHE A 45 15.44 -13.43 -6.57
CA PHE A 45 14.64 -12.90 -7.68
C PHE A 45 13.27 -12.42 -7.20
N LEU A 46 12.60 -13.23 -6.36
CA LEU A 46 11.30 -12.85 -5.80
C LEU A 46 11.41 -11.60 -4.93
N GLY A 47 12.53 -11.46 -4.20
CA GLY A 47 12.79 -10.26 -3.42
C GLY A 47 12.86 -9.01 -4.30
N TYR A 48 13.52 -9.08 -5.45
CA TYR A 48 13.55 -7.97 -6.40
C TYR A 48 12.17 -7.68 -6.98
N VAL A 49 11.40 -8.72 -7.31
CA VAL A 49 10.03 -8.54 -7.81
C VAL A 49 9.18 -7.81 -6.78
N VAL A 50 9.26 -8.21 -5.51
CA VAL A 50 8.54 -7.55 -4.42
C VAL A 50 8.97 -6.09 -4.28
N ALA A 51 10.29 -5.81 -4.37
CA ALA A 51 10.80 -4.45 -4.28
C ALA A 51 10.23 -3.56 -5.41
N TRP A 52 10.20 -4.07 -6.63
CA TRP A 52 9.63 -3.33 -7.76
C TRP A 52 8.13 -3.13 -7.63
N LEU A 53 7.39 -4.13 -7.11
CA LEU A 53 5.96 -3.99 -6.84
C LEU A 53 5.70 -2.92 -5.77
N LEU A 54 6.48 -2.88 -4.70
CA LEU A 54 6.36 -1.85 -3.67
C LEU A 54 6.64 -0.46 -4.25
N PHE A 55 7.67 -0.35 -5.08
CA PHE A 55 7.98 0.91 -5.77
C PHE A 55 6.82 1.36 -6.66
N PHE A 56 6.27 0.44 -7.44
CA PHE A 56 5.12 0.74 -8.31
C PHE A 56 3.92 1.21 -7.50
N VAL A 57 3.59 0.52 -6.41
CA VAL A 57 2.48 0.91 -5.52
C VAL A 57 2.74 2.29 -4.93
N SER A 58 3.99 2.60 -4.57
CA SER A 58 4.35 3.94 -4.08
C SER A 58 4.09 5.01 -5.13
N LEU A 59 4.44 4.75 -6.39
CA LEU A 59 4.17 5.69 -7.49
C LEU A 59 2.67 5.90 -7.69
N VAL A 60 1.89 4.83 -7.67
CA VAL A 60 0.42 4.91 -7.81
C VAL A 60 -0.18 5.67 -6.63
N CYS A 61 0.31 5.42 -5.42
CA CYS A 61 -0.14 6.14 -4.22
C CYS A 61 0.18 7.63 -4.32
N GLY A 62 1.38 7.97 -4.77
CA GLY A 62 1.78 9.37 -5.01
C GLY A 62 0.90 10.05 -6.04
N LEU A 63 0.59 9.35 -7.13
CA LEU A 63 -0.31 9.87 -8.16
C LEU A 63 -1.72 10.08 -7.62
N ALA A 64 -2.24 9.12 -6.85
CA ALA A 64 -3.55 9.25 -6.23
C ALA A 64 -3.59 10.44 -5.27
N LEU A 65 -2.56 10.60 -4.46
CA LEU A 65 -2.43 11.73 -3.54
C LEU A 65 -2.45 13.05 -4.30
N TRP A 66 -1.68 13.12 -5.39
CA TRP A 66 -1.65 14.33 -6.23
C TRP A 66 -3.03 14.63 -6.82
N GLN A 67 -3.73 13.60 -7.34
CA GLN A 67 -5.05 13.78 -7.92
C GLN A 67 -6.08 14.26 -6.89
N VAL A 68 -6.04 13.69 -5.68
CA VAL A 68 -6.93 14.15 -4.60
C VAL A 68 -6.59 15.58 -4.21
N TRP A 69 -5.30 15.91 -4.13
CA TRP A 69 -4.85 17.26 -3.80
C TRP A 69 -5.33 18.28 -4.84
N GLN A 70 -5.20 17.94 -6.12
CA GLN A 70 -5.60 18.80 -7.23
C GLN A 70 -7.09 18.71 -7.57
N ARG A 71 -7.85 17.89 -6.86
CA ARG A 71 -9.27 17.66 -7.11
C ARG A 71 -9.56 17.20 -8.54
N GLN A 72 -8.68 16.35 -9.08
CA GLN A 72 -8.83 15.82 -10.43
C GLN A 72 -10.04 14.86 -10.50
N PRO A 73 -10.80 14.85 -11.61
CA PRO A 73 -12.04 14.05 -11.70
C PRO A 73 -11.83 12.54 -11.61
N GLY A 74 -10.62 12.03 -11.91
CA GLY A 74 -10.38 10.60 -11.91
C GLY A 74 -9.79 10.03 -10.63
N TYR A 75 -9.70 10.82 -9.56
CA TYR A 75 -9.01 10.40 -8.34
C TYR A 75 -9.63 9.16 -7.69
N ALA A 76 -10.94 9.01 -7.77
CA ALA A 76 -11.65 7.92 -7.10
C ALA A 76 -11.21 6.56 -7.62
N THR A 77 -10.97 6.43 -8.92
CA THR A 77 -10.52 5.16 -9.52
C THR A 77 -9.21 4.68 -8.90
N LEU A 78 -8.21 5.55 -8.83
CA LEU A 78 -6.92 5.20 -8.23
C LEU A 78 -7.04 4.89 -6.75
N CYS A 79 -7.84 5.67 -6.02
CA CYS A 79 -8.04 5.42 -4.59
C CYS A 79 -8.72 4.08 -4.34
N TYR A 80 -9.73 3.72 -5.12
CA TYR A 80 -10.37 2.41 -5.01
C TYR A 80 -9.40 1.27 -5.34
N LEU A 81 -8.60 1.42 -6.39
CA LEU A 81 -7.60 0.40 -6.75
C LEU A 81 -6.60 0.20 -5.61
N LEU A 82 -6.09 1.28 -5.04
CA LEU A 82 -5.17 1.19 -3.91
C LEU A 82 -5.82 0.55 -2.69
N GLY A 83 -7.04 0.95 -2.36
CA GLY A 83 -7.77 0.40 -1.24
C GLY A 83 -7.95 -1.11 -1.37
N PHE A 84 -8.41 -1.56 -2.52
CA PHE A 84 -8.59 -2.99 -2.78
C PHE A 84 -7.25 -3.73 -2.81
N TRP A 85 -6.19 -3.12 -3.34
CA TRP A 85 -4.86 -3.70 -3.31
C TRP A 85 -4.40 -3.98 -1.87
N TRP A 86 -4.52 -2.99 -0.99
CA TRP A 86 -4.07 -3.17 0.39
C TRP A 86 -4.94 -4.15 1.18
N ILE A 87 -6.25 -4.16 0.94
CA ILE A 87 -7.13 -5.16 1.55
C ILE A 87 -6.69 -6.56 1.11
N GLY A 88 -6.47 -6.74 -0.19
CA GLY A 88 -6.06 -8.02 -0.75
C GLY A 88 -4.69 -8.46 -0.25
N ILE A 89 -3.71 -7.55 -0.21
CA ILE A 89 -2.36 -7.90 0.23
C ILE A 89 -2.33 -8.26 1.72
N GLY A 90 -3.10 -7.55 2.55
CA GLY A 90 -3.19 -7.86 3.97
C GLY A 90 -3.78 -9.26 4.20
N ILE A 91 -4.85 -9.60 3.50
CA ILE A 91 -5.45 -10.93 3.56
C ILE A 91 -4.48 -11.98 3.03
N GLY A 92 -3.82 -11.69 1.90
CA GLY A 92 -2.87 -12.62 1.28
C GLY A 92 -1.69 -12.94 2.17
N ILE A 93 -1.12 -11.94 2.83
CA ILE A 93 -0.01 -12.14 3.77
C ILE A 93 -0.46 -12.96 4.96
N TYR A 94 -1.65 -12.71 5.49
CA TYR A 94 -2.18 -13.51 6.60
C TYR A 94 -2.35 -14.97 6.21
N VAL A 95 -2.92 -15.23 5.03
CA VAL A 95 -3.15 -16.60 4.55
C VAL A 95 -1.82 -17.29 4.26
N ALA A 96 -0.87 -16.60 3.62
CA ALA A 96 0.40 -17.20 3.20
C ALA A 96 1.39 -17.40 4.35
N PHE A 97 1.46 -16.44 5.29
CA PHE A 97 2.49 -16.41 6.33
C PHE A 97 1.94 -16.47 7.75
N GLY A 98 0.63 -16.37 7.92
CA GLY A 98 0.00 -16.39 9.26
C GLY A 98 0.28 -15.13 10.08
N LYS A 99 0.70 -14.02 9.46
CA LYS A 99 1.01 -12.78 10.17
C LYS A 99 -0.23 -11.88 10.25
N PRO A 100 -0.81 -11.69 11.43
CA PRO A 100 -2.00 -10.83 11.57
C PRO A 100 -1.69 -9.34 11.49
N ASP A 101 -0.43 -8.93 11.70
CA ASP A 101 -0.05 -7.52 11.71
C ASP A 101 -0.38 -6.84 10.38
N ASN A 102 -0.03 -7.47 9.26
CA ASN A 102 -0.32 -6.93 7.94
C ASN A 102 -1.81 -6.99 7.61
N LEU A 103 -2.51 -8.02 8.12
CA LEU A 103 -3.97 -8.08 7.96
C LEU A 103 -4.63 -6.85 8.58
N VAL A 104 -4.23 -6.49 9.80
CA VAL A 104 -4.79 -5.33 10.49
C VAL A 104 -4.34 -4.03 9.83
N LEU A 105 -3.03 -3.85 9.62
CA LEU A 105 -2.48 -2.59 9.12
C LEU A 105 -2.87 -2.32 7.68
N ASP A 106 -2.65 -3.28 6.79
CA ASP A 106 -2.88 -3.07 5.37
C ASP A 106 -4.36 -3.11 5.02
N SER A 107 -5.11 -4.08 5.56
CA SER A 107 -6.52 -4.21 5.25
C SER A 107 -7.33 -3.07 5.86
N LEU A 108 -6.99 -2.63 7.09
CA LEU A 108 -7.65 -1.49 7.71
C LEU A 108 -7.37 -0.21 6.93
N LYS A 109 -6.12 0.01 6.54
CA LYS A 109 -5.72 1.16 5.73
C LYS A 109 -6.48 1.18 4.41
N GLY A 110 -6.53 0.03 3.72
CA GLY A 110 -7.27 -0.08 2.47
C GLY A 110 -8.76 0.16 2.64
N LEU A 111 -9.35 -0.39 3.68
CA LEU A 111 -10.77 -0.20 3.97
C LEU A 111 -11.08 1.27 4.26
N LEU A 112 -10.24 1.95 5.04
CA LEU A 112 -10.40 3.37 5.31
C LEU A 112 -10.33 4.20 4.04
N ILE A 113 -9.41 3.89 3.14
CA ILE A 113 -9.28 4.58 1.86
C ILE A 113 -10.54 4.38 1.02
N VAL A 114 -11.07 3.16 0.93
CA VAL A 114 -12.29 2.87 0.17
C VAL A 114 -13.48 3.65 0.75
N ILE A 115 -13.66 3.62 2.07
CA ILE A 115 -14.77 4.31 2.73
C ILE A 115 -14.66 5.82 2.53
N LEU A 116 -13.48 6.40 2.77
CA LEU A 116 -13.28 7.83 2.64
C LEU A 116 -13.44 8.29 1.18
N THR A 117 -12.96 7.50 0.23
CA THR A 117 -13.12 7.79 -1.19
C THR A 117 -14.60 7.78 -1.58
N SER A 118 -15.34 6.77 -1.11
CA SER A 118 -16.78 6.68 -1.38
C SER A 118 -17.52 7.90 -0.85
N ARG A 119 -17.22 8.30 0.38
CA ARG A 119 -17.85 9.49 0.98
C ARG A 119 -17.45 10.78 0.29
N SER A 120 -16.18 10.94 -0.04
CA SER A 120 -15.68 12.10 -0.76
C SER A 120 -16.33 12.22 -2.13
N ASN A 121 -16.44 11.11 -2.85
CA ASN A 121 -17.06 11.08 -4.17
C ASN A 121 -18.55 11.42 -4.15
N ARG A 122 -19.26 11.07 -3.07
CA ARG A 122 -20.68 11.41 -2.91
C ARG A 122 -20.93 12.89 -2.69
N HIS A 123 -19.96 13.61 -2.10
CA HIS A 123 -20.08 15.03 -1.78
C HIS A 123 -19.55 15.93 -2.89
N GLU A 124 -19.06 15.35 -3.95
CA GLU A 124 -18.66 16.06 -5.17
C GLU A 124 -19.69 15.83 -6.29
#